data_ce9ed5c2643bf4bdfd130856741ec1c8
#
_entry.id   ce9ed5c2643bf4bdfd130856741ec1c8
#
_cell.length_a   1.000
_cell.length_b   1.000
_cell.length_c   1.000
_cell.angle_alpha   90.00
_cell.angle_beta   90.00
_cell.angle_gamma   90.00
#
_symmetry.space_group_name_H-M   'P 1'
#
loop_
_entity.id
_entity.type
_entity.pdbx_description
1 polymer ?
#
loop_
_entity_poly.entity_id
_entity_poly.type
_entity_poly.pdbx_seq_one_letter_code
_entity_poly.pdbx_strand_id
1 'polypeptide(L)'
;MSNTSDNNTQAGALHTGEDSFYMDPVLYTGRPADCTGRLEKEIRTYDLLDELQIPYWRLDHDATATIDACHDVDVRLDIEICKNLFLCNAQKTDFYMLMMPGHKKFKTAKLSKQIGSARLSFASSEFMEEFLDITPGSVSVLGLMNDKSNRVRLLIDQDVIDHHT
;
A
#
# COMPACT_ATOMS: atom_id res chain seq x y z
N MET A 1 -34.45 61.22 20.11
CA MET A 1 -34.63 59.97 20.86
C MET A 1 -34.15 58.85 19.97
N SER A 2 -33.01 58.40 20.30
CA SER A 2 -32.17 57.43 19.59
C SER A 2 -32.71 56.02 19.75
N ASN A 3 -32.74 55.25 18.68
CA ASN A 3 -32.78 53.81 18.73
C ASN A 3 -31.73 53.24 17.78
N THR A 4 -30.67 52.78 18.38
CA THR A 4 -29.65 51.97 17.78
C THR A 4 -30.15 50.51 17.73
N SER A 5 -30.15 49.94 16.54
CA SER A 5 -30.42 48.53 16.31
C SER A 5 -29.09 47.81 16.01
N ASP A 6 -28.63 47.04 16.95
CA ASP A 6 -27.47 46.17 16.80
C ASP A 6 -27.82 44.98 15.91
N ASN A 7 -27.24 44.92 14.73
CA ASN A 7 -27.25 43.75 13.90
C ASN A 7 -26.07 42.81 14.27
N ASN A 8 -26.38 41.80 15.05
CA ASN A 8 -25.47 40.71 15.33
C ASN A 8 -25.56 39.67 14.18
N THR A 9 -24.66 39.80 13.23
CA THR A 9 -24.49 38.77 12.17
C THR A 9 -23.53 37.72 12.70
N GLN A 10 -24.09 36.62 13.18
CA GLN A 10 -23.33 35.38 13.42
C GLN A 10 -22.89 34.82 12.08
N ALA A 11 -21.62 34.98 11.78
CA ALA A 11 -20.97 34.23 10.72
C ALA A 11 -20.87 32.78 11.16
N GLY A 12 -21.68 31.92 10.55
CA GLY A 12 -21.57 30.48 10.68
C GLY A 12 -20.22 30.01 10.16
N ALA A 13 -19.40 29.48 11.05
CA ALA A 13 -18.19 28.77 10.68
C ALA A 13 -18.59 27.50 9.91
N LEU A 14 -18.35 27.48 8.61
CA LEU A 14 -18.34 26.28 7.80
C LEU A 14 -17.17 25.42 8.26
N HIS A 15 -17.42 24.39 9.05
CA HIS A 15 -16.48 23.30 9.25
C HIS A 15 -16.39 22.53 7.94
N THR A 16 -15.45 22.89 7.08
CA THR A 16 -14.92 22.02 6.05
C THR A 16 -13.92 21.11 6.74
N GLY A 17 -14.38 19.98 7.26
CA GLY A 17 -13.52 18.90 7.71
C GLY A 17 -12.97 18.17 6.49
N GLU A 18 -11.96 18.73 5.86
CA GLU A 18 -11.02 17.94 5.06
C GLU A 18 -10.14 17.21 6.07
N ASP A 19 -10.32 15.89 6.21
CA ASP A 19 -9.35 15.03 6.87
C ASP A 19 -8.04 15.19 6.09
N SER A 20 -7.15 16.06 6.56
CA SER A 20 -5.87 16.31 5.93
C SER A 20 -5.03 15.03 6.10
N PHE A 21 -4.65 14.39 4.99
CA PHE A 21 -3.71 13.27 4.97
C PHE A 21 -2.44 13.63 5.72
N TYR A 22 -2.14 12.88 6.78
CA TYR A 22 -0.91 13.06 7.54
C TYR A 22 0.24 12.28 6.93
N MET A 23 1.38 12.93 6.81
CA MET A 23 2.66 12.33 6.45
C MET A 23 3.75 12.92 7.33
N ASP A 24 4.52 12.08 8.01
CA ASP A 24 5.62 12.52 8.86
C ASP A 24 6.66 13.27 8.00
N PRO A 25 7.08 14.48 8.38
CA PRO A 25 8.10 15.21 7.65
C PRO A 25 9.48 14.54 7.69
N VAL A 26 9.69 13.58 8.59
CA VAL A 26 10.98 12.90 8.80
C VAL A 26 11.02 11.58 8.06
N LEU A 27 12.09 11.39 7.27
CA LEU A 27 12.44 10.10 6.69
C LEU A 27 13.39 9.37 7.63
N TYR A 28 12.97 8.22 8.13
CA TYR A 28 13.72 7.42 9.07
C TYR A 28 14.50 6.31 8.39
N THR A 29 15.60 5.88 9.00
CA THR A 29 16.36 4.70 8.57
C THR A 29 16.09 3.55 9.52
N GLY A 30 15.65 2.42 8.97
CA GLY A 30 15.41 1.20 9.72
C GLY A 30 14.21 1.25 10.66
N ARG A 31 14.20 0.32 11.59
CA ARG A 31 13.12 0.09 12.56
C ARG A 31 12.98 1.25 13.57
N PRO A 32 11.77 1.56 14.05
CA PRO A 32 11.58 2.50 15.15
C PRO A 32 12.27 2.00 16.43
N ALA A 33 12.86 2.91 17.20
CA ALA A 33 13.43 2.58 18.50
C ALA A 33 12.35 2.13 19.51
N ASP A 34 11.14 2.66 19.36
CA ASP A 34 9.95 2.25 20.13
C ASP A 34 8.85 1.80 19.15
N CYS A 35 8.41 0.56 19.30
CA CYS A 35 7.33 -0.05 18.52
C CYS A 35 5.98 -0.07 19.26
N THR A 36 5.87 0.62 20.39
CA THR A 36 4.61 0.70 21.17
C THR A 36 3.50 1.27 20.29
N GLY A 37 2.36 0.58 20.24
CA GLY A 37 1.20 0.99 19.45
C GLY A 37 1.25 0.66 17.96
N ARG A 38 2.34 0.07 17.46
CA ARG A 38 2.42 -0.42 16.08
C ARG A 38 1.74 -1.77 15.93
N LEU A 39 1.24 -2.05 14.72
CA LEU A 39 0.57 -3.32 14.44
C LEU A 39 1.59 -4.48 14.45
N GLU A 40 1.15 -5.63 14.95
CA GLU A 40 1.93 -6.86 14.95
C GLU A 40 2.53 -7.22 13.57
N LYS A 41 1.75 -7.05 12.51
CA LYS A 41 2.20 -7.30 11.13
C LYS A 41 3.30 -6.33 10.67
N GLU A 42 3.29 -5.10 11.17
CA GLU A 42 4.33 -4.11 10.93
C GLU A 42 5.62 -4.50 11.66
N ILE A 43 5.51 -4.91 12.92
CA ILE A 43 6.66 -5.38 13.72
C ILE A 43 7.30 -6.59 13.06
N ARG A 44 6.52 -7.58 12.62
CA ARG A 44 7.04 -8.75 11.88
C ARG A 44 7.76 -8.37 10.58
N THR A 45 7.32 -7.30 9.93
CA THR A 45 7.99 -6.78 8.74
C THR A 45 9.39 -6.26 9.08
N TYR A 46 9.51 -5.50 10.17
CA TYR A 46 10.81 -5.04 10.64
C TYR A 46 11.71 -6.22 11.05
N ASP A 47 11.17 -7.21 11.76
CA ASP A 47 11.89 -8.41 12.17
C ASP A 47 12.49 -9.14 10.95
N LEU A 48 11.70 -9.31 9.87
CA LEU A 48 12.15 -9.94 8.63
C LEU A 48 13.27 -9.15 7.95
N LEU A 49 13.11 -7.82 7.84
CA LEU A 49 14.12 -6.98 7.20
C LEU A 49 15.43 -6.94 7.99
N ASP A 50 15.33 -6.92 9.32
CA ASP A 50 16.48 -6.99 10.22
C ASP A 50 17.18 -8.35 10.13
N GLU A 51 16.44 -9.47 10.11
CA GLU A 51 16.97 -10.83 9.94
C GLU A 51 17.73 -10.98 8.61
N LEU A 52 17.15 -10.43 7.53
CA LEU A 52 17.76 -10.45 6.20
C LEU A 52 18.85 -9.41 6.02
N GLN A 53 19.09 -8.56 7.00
CA GLN A 53 20.07 -7.46 6.95
C GLN A 53 19.85 -6.51 5.76
N ILE A 54 18.59 -6.27 5.39
CA ILE A 54 18.21 -5.37 4.31
C ILE A 54 18.11 -3.95 4.89
N PRO A 55 18.95 -3.00 4.45
CA PRO A 55 18.78 -1.60 4.84
C PRO A 55 17.54 -1.02 4.17
N TYR A 56 16.78 -0.20 4.90
CA TYR A 56 15.57 0.43 4.36
C TYR A 56 15.34 1.80 4.98
N TRP A 57 14.58 2.59 4.27
CA TRP A 57 14.00 3.82 4.78
C TRP A 57 12.53 3.61 5.13
N ARG A 58 12.06 4.38 6.09
CA ARG A 58 10.69 4.33 6.58
C ARG A 58 10.11 5.73 6.61
N LEU A 59 8.89 5.84 6.12
CA LEU A 59 8.07 7.04 6.19
C LEU A 59 6.74 6.68 6.84
N ASP A 60 6.38 7.35 7.93
CA ASP A 60 5.12 7.14 8.60
C ASP A 60 4.06 8.10 8.03
N HIS A 61 2.89 7.56 7.68
CA HIS A 61 1.79 8.32 7.10
C HIS A 61 0.45 7.65 7.37
N ASP A 62 -0.63 8.40 7.20
CA ASP A 62 -1.99 7.84 7.23
C ASP A 62 -2.21 6.86 6.08
N ALA A 63 -3.29 6.07 6.16
CA ALA A 63 -3.65 5.16 5.08
C ALA A 63 -3.86 5.95 3.76
N THR A 64 -3.15 5.55 2.70
CA THR A 64 -3.23 6.18 1.38
C THR A 64 -4.52 5.76 0.68
N ALA A 65 -5.61 6.45 0.99
CA ALA A 65 -6.92 6.16 0.40
C ALA A 65 -7.09 6.72 -1.04
N THR A 66 -6.19 7.60 -1.49
CA THR A 66 -6.26 8.28 -2.79
C THR A 66 -4.97 8.12 -3.59
N ILE A 67 -5.07 8.29 -4.92
CA ILE A 67 -3.92 8.29 -5.82
C ILE A 67 -2.98 9.48 -5.51
N ASP A 68 -3.54 10.63 -5.15
CA ASP A 68 -2.75 11.83 -4.82
C ASP A 68 -1.91 11.60 -3.56
N ALA A 69 -2.47 10.96 -2.51
CA ALA A 69 -1.72 10.61 -1.32
C ALA A 69 -0.57 9.62 -1.61
N CYS A 70 -0.76 8.66 -2.52
CA CYS A 70 0.32 7.79 -2.98
C CYS A 70 1.42 8.57 -3.70
N HIS A 71 1.03 9.54 -4.55
CA HIS A 71 1.99 10.37 -5.27
C HIS A 71 2.85 11.23 -4.32
N ASP A 72 2.26 11.80 -3.27
CA ASP A 72 2.99 12.58 -2.28
C ASP A 72 4.05 11.72 -1.55
N VAL A 73 3.75 10.45 -1.28
CA VAL A 73 4.70 9.48 -0.70
C VAL A 73 5.83 9.18 -1.69
N ASP A 74 5.53 8.94 -2.98
CA ASP A 74 6.52 8.72 -4.05
C ASP A 74 7.52 9.89 -4.13
N VAL A 75 6.99 11.10 -4.19
CA VAL A 75 7.80 12.33 -4.23
C VAL A 75 8.68 12.46 -2.99
N ARG A 76 8.13 12.15 -1.81
CA ARG A 76 8.89 12.26 -0.55
C ARG A 76 10.03 11.26 -0.44
N LEU A 77 9.84 10.06 -0.97
CA LEU A 77 10.84 9.00 -0.99
C LEU A 77 11.80 9.08 -2.18
N ASP A 78 11.51 9.96 -3.14
CA ASP A 78 12.23 10.06 -4.43
C ASP A 78 12.28 8.71 -5.19
N ILE A 79 11.13 8.03 -5.22
CA ILE A 79 10.97 6.73 -5.88
C ILE A 79 9.69 6.68 -6.70
N GLU A 80 9.58 5.68 -7.56
CA GLU A 80 8.32 5.24 -8.12
C GLU A 80 7.87 3.95 -7.40
N ILE A 81 6.76 4.03 -6.66
CA ILE A 81 6.22 2.86 -5.96
C ILE A 81 5.69 1.84 -6.97
N CYS A 82 6.12 0.58 -6.82
CA CYS A 82 5.58 -0.53 -7.59
C CYS A 82 4.12 -0.80 -7.24
N LYS A 83 3.31 -1.17 -8.25
CA LYS A 83 2.00 -1.79 -8.00
C LYS A 83 2.22 -3.22 -7.57
N ASN A 84 1.57 -3.60 -6.49
CA ASN A 84 1.46 -4.98 -6.05
C ASN A 84 0.01 -5.43 -6.22
N LEU A 85 -0.21 -6.42 -7.09
CA LEU A 85 -1.55 -6.89 -7.44
C LEU A 85 -1.71 -8.34 -7.00
N PHE A 86 -2.71 -8.59 -6.15
CA PHE A 86 -3.03 -9.94 -5.71
C PHE A 86 -4.14 -10.54 -6.57
N LEU A 87 -3.81 -11.62 -7.25
CA LEU A 87 -4.62 -12.20 -8.32
C LEU A 87 -4.90 -13.68 -8.05
N CYS A 88 -6.00 -14.18 -8.60
CA CYS A 88 -6.31 -15.61 -8.60
C CYS A 88 -6.92 -16.04 -9.94
N ASN A 89 -6.85 -17.35 -10.22
CA ASN A 89 -7.60 -17.94 -11.32
C ASN A 89 -9.09 -18.02 -11.02
N ALA A 90 -9.92 -18.35 -12.02
CA ALA A 90 -11.37 -18.44 -11.88
C ALA A 90 -11.81 -19.49 -10.83
N GLN A 91 -11.05 -20.57 -10.68
CA GLN A 91 -11.31 -21.65 -9.73
C GLN A 91 -10.84 -21.33 -8.31
N LYS A 92 -10.10 -20.21 -8.09
CA LYS A 92 -9.50 -19.84 -6.80
C LYS A 92 -8.59 -20.92 -6.22
N THR A 93 -7.87 -21.62 -7.10
CA THR A 93 -6.89 -22.65 -6.75
C THR A 93 -5.46 -22.15 -6.87
N ASP A 94 -5.21 -21.22 -7.76
CA ASP A 94 -3.90 -20.62 -8.03
C ASP A 94 -3.94 -19.14 -7.71
N PHE A 95 -2.98 -18.69 -6.90
CA PHE A 95 -2.85 -17.31 -6.45
C PHE A 95 -1.50 -16.74 -6.87
N TYR A 96 -1.51 -15.46 -7.20
CA TYR A 96 -0.33 -14.76 -7.70
C TYR A 96 -0.22 -13.38 -7.06
N MET A 97 0.99 -13.03 -6.65
CA MET A 97 1.38 -11.67 -6.31
C MET A 97 2.19 -11.12 -7.48
N LEU A 98 1.64 -10.14 -8.20
CA LEU A 98 2.36 -9.46 -9.28
C LEU A 98 2.92 -8.13 -8.78
N MET A 99 4.24 -7.97 -8.85
CA MET A 99 4.94 -6.70 -8.70
C MET A 99 5.24 -6.12 -10.07
N MET A 100 4.86 -4.86 -10.31
CA MET A 100 5.09 -4.18 -11.59
C MET A 100 5.25 -2.67 -11.39
N PRO A 101 5.88 -1.93 -12.36
CA PRO A 101 6.00 -0.48 -12.26
C PRO A 101 4.66 0.23 -12.08
N GLY A 102 4.64 1.27 -11.25
CA GLY A 102 3.42 2.02 -10.90
C GLY A 102 2.69 2.59 -12.10
N HIS A 103 3.41 3.17 -13.06
CA HIS A 103 2.85 3.77 -14.27
C HIS A 103 2.34 2.77 -15.31
N LYS A 104 2.81 1.50 -15.27
CA LYS A 104 2.54 0.50 -16.31
C LYS A 104 1.09 0.04 -16.28
N LYS A 105 0.40 0.05 -17.43
CA LYS A 105 -1.00 -0.41 -17.54
C LYS A 105 -1.07 -1.93 -17.42
N PHE A 106 -1.96 -2.39 -16.55
CA PHE A 106 -2.20 -3.81 -16.30
C PHE A 106 -3.46 -4.32 -17.03
N LYS A 107 -3.37 -5.54 -17.59
CA LYS A 107 -4.51 -6.27 -18.17
C LYS A 107 -4.43 -7.74 -17.78
N THR A 108 -5.40 -8.22 -17.03
CA THR A 108 -5.48 -9.62 -16.58
C THR A 108 -5.40 -10.63 -17.73
N ALA A 109 -6.08 -10.35 -18.84
CA ALA A 109 -6.07 -11.23 -20.03
C ALA A 109 -4.66 -11.41 -20.65
N LYS A 110 -3.85 -10.34 -20.66
CA LYS A 110 -2.48 -10.41 -21.16
C LYS A 110 -1.62 -11.28 -20.25
N LEU A 111 -1.72 -11.08 -18.94
CA LEU A 111 -0.97 -11.87 -17.98
C LEU A 111 -1.39 -13.34 -17.99
N SER A 112 -2.70 -13.62 -17.99
CA SER A 112 -3.22 -15.01 -18.05
C SER A 112 -2.61 -15.78 -19.23
N LYS A 113 -2.57 -15.16 -20.41
CA LYS A 113 -1.95 -15.75 -21.62
C LYS A 113 -0.44 -15.96 -21.44
N GLN A 114 0.24 -14.98 -20.86
CA GLN A 114 1.70 -15.00 -20.70
C GLN A 114 2.17 -16.12 -19.76
N ILE A 115 1.45 -16.38 -18.68
CA ILE A 115 1.80 -17.40 -17.69
C ILE A 115 1.09 -18.74 -17.91
N GLY A 116 0.30 -18.88 -18.99
CA GLY A 116 -0.45 -20.09 -19.29
C GLY A 116 -1.54 -20.43 -18.26
N SER A 117 -2.08 -19.44 -17.57
CA SER A 117 -3.13 -19.61 -16.56
C SER A 117 -4.52 -19.51 -17.17
N ALA A 118 -5.52 -20.11 -16.50
CA ALA A 118 -6.92 -19.75 -16.70
C ALA A 118 -7.14 -18.23 -16.47
N ARG A 119 -8.31 -17.72 -16.86
CA ARG A 119 -8.64 -16.31 -16.69
C ARG A 119 -8.36 -15.84 -15.26
N LEU A 120 -7.52 -14.82 -15.13
CA LEU A 120 -7.19 -14.19 -13.85
C LEU A 120 -8.20 -13.08 -13.51
N SER A 121 -8.41 -12.89 -12.21
CA SER A 121 -9.12 -11.77 -11.61
C SER A 121 -8.38 -11.31 -10.35
N PHE A 122 -8.75 -10.17 -9.80
CA PHE A 122 -8.29 -9.78 -8.47
C PHE A 122 -8.82 -10.77 -7.43
N ALA A 123 -7.96 -11.22 -6.53
CA ALA A 123 -8.35 -12.04 -5.39
C ALA A 123 -9.11 -11.18 -4.37
N SER A 124 -10.02 -11.82 -3.61
CA SER A 124 -10.81 -11.11 -2.61
C SER A 124 -9.98 -10.74 -1.36
N SER A 125 -10.52 -9.81 -0.57
CA SER A 125 -9.92 -9.39 0.70
C SER A 125 -9.74 -10.56 1.68
N GLU A 126 -10.67 -11.52 1.70
CA GLU A 126 -10.57 -12.69 2.57
C GLU A 126 -9.32 -13.52 2.27
N PHE A 127 -9.03 -13.78 0.99
CA PHE A 127 -7.80 -14.48 0.60
C PHE A 127 -6.54 -13.65 0.85
N MET A 128 -6.64 -12.33 0.71
CA MET A 128 -5.54 -11.41 1.01
C MET A 128 -5.17 -11.44 2.50
N GLU A 129 -6.17 -11.45 3.37
CA GLU A 129 -5.96 -11.56 4.81
C GLU A 129 -5.49 -12.96 5.20
N GLU A 130 -6.14 -14.01 4.66
CA GLU A 130 -5.82 -15.42 4.98
C GLU A 130 -4.38 -15.80 4.62
N PHE A 131 -3.90 -15.42 3.42
CA PHE A 131 -2.60 -15.87 2.93
C PHE A 131 -1.47 -14.89 3.24
N LEU A 132 -1.77 -13.60 3.24
CA LEU A 132 -0.75 -12.55 3.29
C LEU A 132 -0.79 -11.71 4.58
N ASP A 133 -1.84 -11.85 5.39
CA ASP A 133 -2.14 -10.96 6.54
C ASP A 133 -2.09 -9.47 6.16
N ILE A 134 -2.65 -9.15 5.00
CA ILE A 134 -2.69 -7.80 4.43
C ILE A 134 -4.13 -7.39 4.19
N THR A 135 -4.43 -6.11 4.45
CA THR A 135 -5.71 -5.49 4.12
C THR A 135 -5.67 -4.82 2.73
N PRO A 136 -6.83 -4.65 2.05
CA PRO A 136 -6.89 -3.90 0.79
C PRO A 136 -6.26 -2.50 0.92
N GLY A 137 -5.50 -2.11 -0.10
CA GLY A 137 -4.74 -0.85 -0.11
C GLY A 137 -3.30 -0.96 0.40
N SER A 138 -2.93 -2.07 1.06
CA SER A 138 -1.58 -2.28 1.62
C SER A 138 -0.84 -3.46 1.02
N VAL A 139 -1.21 -3.91 -0.19
CA VAL A 139 -0.62 -5.10 -0.81
C VAL A 139 0.88 -4.92 -1.02
N SER A 140 1.66 -5.82 -0.43
CA SER A 140 3.12 -5.81 -0.47
C SER A 140 3.67 -7.22 -0.66
N VAL A 141 4.80 -7.34 -1.36
CA VAL A 141 5.55 -8.62 -1.47
C VAL A 141 6.01 -9.13 -0.11
N LEU A 142 6.18 -8.26 0.88
CA LEU A 142 6.53 -8.63 2.26
C LEU A 142 5.44 -9.48 2.92
N GLY A 143 4.19 -9.41 2.46
CA GLY A 143 3.12 -10.29 2.92
C GLY A 143 3.37 -11.77 2.63
N LEU A 144 4.23 -12.09 1.66
CA LEU A 144 4.59 -13.49 1.35
C LEU A 144 5.26 -14.21 2.52
N MET A 145 5.83 -13.49 3.49
CA MET A 145 6.35 -14.10 4.73
C MET A 145 5.28 -14.83 5.55
N ASN A 146 4.00 -14.48 5.36
CA ASN A 146 2.86 -15.08 6.04
C ASN A 146 2.31 -16.31 5.30
N ASP A 147 2.65 -16.50 4.01
CA ASP A 147 2.21 -17.64 3.20
C ASP A 147 3.04 -18.91 3.50
N LYS A 148 2.81 -19.50 4.69
CA LYS A 148 3.54 -20.69 5.15
C LYS A 148 3.30 -21.94 4.30
N SER A 149 2.24 -21.95 3.50
CA SER A 149 1.84 -23.08 2.64
C SER A 149 2.28 -22.93 1.19
N ASN A 150 3.00 -21.84 0.86
CA ASN A 150 3.45 -21.51 -0.50
C ASN A 150 2.30 -21.53 -1.54
N ARG A 151 1.16 -20.94 -1.16
CA ARG A 151 -0.05 -20.85 -1.99
C ARG A 151 0.05 -19.75 -3.05
N VAL A 152 0.86 -18.73 -2.80
CA VAL A 152 0.97 -17.53 -3.61
C VAL A 152 2.29 -17.54 -4.39
N ARG A 153 2.19 -17.50 -5.72
CA ARG A 153 3.37 -17.39 -6.60
C ARG A 153 3.71 -15.92 -6.83
N LEU A 154 4.97 -15.55 -6.57
CA LEU A 154 5.47 -14.23 -6.90
C LEU A 154 5.76 -14.13 -8.41
N LEU A 155 5.20 -13.10 -9.03
CA LEU A 155 5.50 -12.68 -10.41
C LEU A 155 6.10 -11.27 -10.35
N ILE A 156 7.22 -11.07 -11.02
CA ILE A 156 7.89 -9.77 -11.09
C ILE A 156 7.95 -9.36 -12.56
N ASP A 157 7.48 -8.16 -12.87
CA ASP A 157 7.62 -7.59 -14.19
C ASP A 157 9.11 -7.33 -14.48
N GLN A 158 9.56 -7.65 -15.69
CA GLN A 158 10.97 -7.52 -16.07
C GLN A 158 11.50 -6.09 -15.87
N ASP A 159 10.67 -5.08 -16.13
CA ASP A 159 11.07 -3.68 -15.97
C ASP A 159 11.42 -3.34 -14.51
N VAL A 160 10.81 -4.02 -13.52
CA VAL A 160 11.18 -3.85 -12.10
C VAL A 160 12.60 -4.36 -11.82
N ILE A 161 12.99 -5.45 -12.49
CA ILE A 161 14.31 -6.05 -12.33
C ILE A 161 15.38 -5.22 -13.05
N ASP A 162 15.06 -4.74 -14.24
CA ASP A 162 16.01 -4.05 -15.12
C ASP A 162 16.34 -2.62 -14.67
N HIS A 163 15.44 -2.00 -13.88
CA HIS A 163 15.60 -0.63 -13.37
C HIS A 163 16.26 -0.54 -11.97
N HIS A 164 16.73 -1.65 -11.42
CA HIS A 164 17.54 -1.63 -10.20
C HIS A 164 18.99 -1.27 -10.54
N THR A 165 19.26 0.02 -10.48
CA THR A 165 20.61 0.55 -10.33
C THR A 165 20.76 1.26 -9.01
#